data_e5ae2b7a165010da0088e9b32d145604
#
_entry.id   e5ae2b7a165010da0088e9b32d145604
#
_cell.length_a   1.000
_cell.length_b   1.000
_cell.length_c   1.000
_cell.angle_alpha   90.00
_cell.angle_beta   90.00
_cell.angle_gamma   90.00
#
_symmetry.space_group_name_H-M   'P 1'
#
loop_
_entity.id
_entity.type
_entity.pdbx_description
1 polymer ?
#
loop_
_entity_poly.entity_id
_entity_poly.type
_entity_poly.pdbx_seq_one_letter_code
_entity_poly.pdbx_strand_id
1 'polypeptide(L)'
;MIAALNNPVRRKILDWLKDRSNFPPALPEHADLDGVCVAYIQEKANLSQSTISNYMGLLKQAGLVISERHGQFTFYRRDEHAIRAFLSAVEKELLKR
;
A
#
# COMPACT_ATOMS: atom_id res chain seq x y z
N MET A 1 -10.98 -8.47 -4.80
CA MET A 1 -9.71 -7.84 -5.17
C MET A 1 -9.90 -6.54 -5.95
N ILE A 2 -10.75 -6.54 -6.97
CA ILE A 2 -11.04 -5.28 -7.69
C ILE A 2 -11.64 -4.24 -6.76
N ALA A 3 -12.44 -4.66 -5.79
CA ALA A 3 -13.03 -3.73 -4.83
C ALA A 3 -11.99 -2.92 -4.05
N ALA A 4 -10.80 -3.47 -3.82
CA ALA A 4 -9.74 -2.76 -3.11
C ALA A 4 -9.27 -1.53 -3.90
N LEU A 5 -9.41 -1.55 -5.22
CA LEU A 5 -9.01 -0.46 -6.10
C LEU A 5 -10.18 0.47 -6.46
N ASN A 6 -11.37 0.18 -5.96
CA ASN A 6 -12.56 0.98 -6.24
C ASN A 6 -12.63 2.21 -5.33
N ASN A 7 -11.51 2.89 -5.17
CA ASN A 7 -11.39 4.07 -4.36
C ASN A 7 -10.17 4.86 -4.83
N PRO A 8 -10.34 6.13 -5.24
CA PRO A 8 -9.23 6.93 -5.76
C PRO A 8 -8.08 7.08 -4.78
N VAL A 9 -8.37 7.18 -3.49
CA VAL A 9 -7.32 7.35 -2.47
C VAL A 9 -6.50 6.07 -2.33
N ARG A 10 -7.15 4.91 -2.31
CA ARG A 10 -6.40 3.65 -2.22
C ARG A 10 -5.50 3.45 -3.44
N ARG A 11 -6.00 3.79 -4.65
CA ARG A 11 -5.15 3.75 -5.84
C ARG A 11 -3.97 4.70 -5.72
N LYS A 12 -4.22 5.89 -5.16
CA LYS A 12 -3.17 6.88 -4.96
C LYS A 12 -2.10 6.40 -3.98
N ILE A 13 -2.53 5.74 -2.91
CA ILE A 13 -1.59 5.17 -1.94
C ILE A 13 -0.68 4.15 -2.62
N LEU A 14 -1.24 3.27 -3.43
CA LEU A 14 -0.43 2.30 -4.17
C LEU A 14 0.57 3.00 -5.10
N ASP A 15 0.16 4.06 -5.74
CA ASP A 15 1.04 4.83 -6.60
C ASP A 15 2.18 5.45 -5.79
N TRP A 16 1.87 6.08 -4.66
CA TRP A 16 2.88 6.68 -3.81
C TRP A 16 3.90 5.66 -3.30
N LEU A 17 3.45 4.45 -2.99
CA LEU A 17 4.33 3.41 -2.45
C LEU A 17 5.33 2.86 -3.47
N LYS A 18 5.22 3.23 -4.74
CA LYS A 18 6.20 2.84 -5.75
C LYS A 18 7.55 3.46 -5.52
N ASP A 19 7.59 4.64 -4.89
CA ASP A 19 8.83 5.40 -4.73
C ASP A 19 8.88 5.96 -3.32
N ARG A 20 9.90 5.54 -2.57
CA ARG A 20 10.09 5.97 -1.19
C ARG A 20 10.23 7.49 -1.07
N SER A 21 10.71 8.15 -2.11
CA SER A 21 10.91 9.61 -2.11
C SER A 21 9.60 10.39 -2.06
N ASN A 22 8.46 9.73 -2.26
CA ASN A 22 7.16 10.37 -2.07
C ASN A 22 6.84 10.66 -0.60
N PHE A 23 7.68 10.18 0.31
CA PHE A 23 7.47 10.33 1.75
C PHE A 23 8.70 10.94 2.41
N PRO A 24 8.57 11.49 3.63
CA PRO A 24 9.74 11.99 4.35
C PRO A 24 10.76 10.89 4.60
N PRO A 25 12.03 11.25 4.81
CA PRO A 25 13.04 10.26 5.16
C PRO A 25 12.65 9.48 6.42
N ALA A 26 13.00 8.20 6.44
CA ALA A 26 12.74 7.38 7.61
C ALA A 26 13.58 7.86 8.79
N LEU A 27 13.10 7.59 10.00
CA LEU A 27 13.91 7.80 11.20
C LEU A 27 15.18 6.95 11.09
N PRO A 28 16.30 7.40 11.70
CA PRO A 28 17.55 6.63 11.62
C PRO A 28 17.40 5.18 12.04
N GLU A 29 16.61 4.91 13.09
CA GLU A 29 16.39 3.56 13.59
C GLU A 29 15.55 2.70 12.64
N HIS A 30 14.92 3.32 11.64
CA HIS A 30 14.12 2.62 10.64
C HIS A 30 14.75 2.63 9.25
N ALA A 31 15.97 3.13 9.13
CA ALA A 31 16.60 3.34 7.82
C ALA A 31 16.79 2.05 7.03
N ASP A 32 16.96 0.92 7.72
CA ASP A 32 17.15 -0.37 7.07
C ASP A 32 15.85 -1.13 6.81
N LEU A 33 14.72 -0.59 7.25
CA LEU A 33 13.43 -1.25 7.07
C LEU A 33 12.88 -0.98 5.68
N ASP A 34 12.34 -2.04 5.08
CA ASP A 34 11.66 -1.92 3.81
C ASP A 34 10.24 -1.40 4.03
N GLY A 35 9.79 -0.50 3.15
CA GLY A 35 8.43 0.02 3.23
C GLY A 35 8.35 1.38 3.89
N VAL A 36 7.11 1.83 4.09
CA VAL A 36 6.79 3.17 4.58
C VAL A 36 5.95 3.04 5.84
N CYS A 37 6.33 3.81 6.88
CA CYS A 37 5.56 3.85 8.11
C CYS A 37 4.14 4.36 7.83
N VAL A 38 3.15 3.70 8.42
CA VAL A 38 1.73 4.04 8.22
C VAL A 38 1.44 5.49 8.58
N ALA A 39 2.15 6.06 9.55
CA ALA A 39 1.95 7.46 9.94
C ALA A 39 2.25 8.42 8.77
N TYR A 40 3.25 8.12 7.97
CA TYR A 40 3.57 8.93 6.79
C TYR A 40 2.50 8.80 5.71
N ILE A 41 1.93 7.60 5.55
CA ILE A 41 0.85 7.39 4.59
C ILE A 41 -0.38 8.18 5.04
N GLN A 42 -0.69 8.10 6.33
CA GLN A 42 -1.82 8.82 6.91
C GLN A 42 -1.68 10.33 6.69
N GLU A 43 -0.51 10.87 6.97
CA GLU A 43 -0.25 12.30 6.85
C GLU A 43 -0.38 12.75 5.40
N LYS A 44 0.20 11.99 4.48
CA LYS A 44 0.15 12.34 3.05
C LYS A 44 -1.28 12.29 2.52
N ALA A 45 -2.05 11.31 2.95
CA ALA A 45 -3.44 11.18 2.53
C ALA A 45 -4.36 12.16 3.24
N ASN A 46 -3.91 12.74 4.34
CA ASN A 46 -4.69 13.67 5.17
C ASN A 46 -6.02 13.06 5.62
N LEU A 47 -5.95 11.85 6.12
CA LEU A 47 -7.12 11.11 6.59
C LEU A 47 -6.94 10.71 8.05
N SER A 48 -8.05 10.33 8.69
CA SER A 48 -7.99 9.86 10.07
C SER A 48 -7.25 8.53 10.16
N GLN A 49 -6.77 8.22 11.36
CA GLN A 49 -6.10 6.96 11.62
C GLN A 49 -7.00 5.76 11.32
N SER A 50 -8.27 5.85 11.71
CA SER A 50 -9.21 4.75 11.47
C SER A 50 -9.47 4.54 9.98
N THR A 51 -9.57 5.61 9.20
CA THR A 51 -9.77 5.50 7.76
C THR A 51 -8.56 4.87 7.08
N ILE A 52 -7.35 5.34 7.44
CA ILE A 52 -6.13 4.79 6.87
C ILE A 52 -5.96 3.31 7.26
N SER A 53 -6.25 2.98 8.52
CA SER A 53 -6.18 1.59 8.96
C SER A 53 -7.10 0.70 8.14
N ASN A 54 -8.33 1.17 7.89
CA ASN A 54 -9.29 0.46 7.07
C ASN A 54 -8.79 0.31 5.62
N TYR A 55 -8.31 1.40 5.02
CA TYR A 55 -7.82 1.39 3.64
C TYR A 55 -6.63 0.46 3.46
N MET A 56 -5.67 0.53 4.37
CA MET A 56 -4.50 -0.33 4.30
C MET A 56 -4.87 -1.79 4.55
N GLY A 57 -5.85 -2.03 5.43
CA GLY A 57 -6.39 -3.37 5.66
C GLY A 57 -7.00 -3.97 4.41
N LEU A 58 -7.76 -3.17 3.65
CA LEU A 58 -8.35 -3.63 2.40
C LEU A 58 -7.29 -3.94 1.34
N LEU A 59 -6.26 -3.10 1.23
CA LEU A 59 -5.16 -3.35 0.30
C LEU A 59 -4.38 -4.61 0.69
N LYS A 60 -4.16 -4.81 1.98
CA LYS A 60 -3.46 -5.98 2.48
C LYS A 60 -4.28 -7.25 2.25
N GLN A 61 -5.58 -7.20 2.54
CA GLN A 61 -6.47 -8.34 2.34
C GLN A 61 -6.51 -8.75 0.87
N ALA A 62 -6.41 -7.78 -0.02
CA ALA A 62 -6.37 -8.05 -1.46
C ALA A 62 -5.00 -8.57 -1.92
N GLY A 63 -4.00 -8.60 -1.05
CA GLY A 63 -2.66 -9.09 -1.37
C GLY A 63 -1.78 -8.09 -2.09
N LEU A 64 -2.21 -6.82 -2.18
CA LEU A 64 -1.48 -5.82 -2.96
C LEU A 64 -0.38 -5.13 -2.18
N VAL A 65 -0.45 -5.15 -0.85
CA VAL A 65 0.59 -4.63 0.03
C VAL A 65 0.93 -5.65 1.09
N ILE A 66 2.15 -5.55 1.60
CA ILE A 66 2.66 -6.36 2.70
C ILE A 66 2.87 -5.42 3.88
N SER A 67 2.42 -5.83 5.06
CA SER A 67 2.65 -5.08 6.29
C SER A 67 3.66 -5.79 7.15
N GLU A 68 4.45 -4.99 7.87
CA GLU A 68 5.47 -5.52 8.77
C GLU A 68 5.48 -4.66 10.03
N ARG A 69 5.47 -5.30 11.19
CA ARG A 69 5.44 -4.59 12.45
C ARG A 69 6.83 -4.56 13.08
N HIS A 70 7.26 -3.37 13.49
CA HIS A 70 8.52 -3.16 14.18
C HIS A 70 8.22 -2.32 15.43
N GLY A 71 8.17 -2.99 16.59
CA GLY A 71 7.75 -2.34 17.83
C GLY A 71 6.30 -1.87 17.71
N GLN A 72 6.08 -0.59 17.94
CA GLN A 72 4.74 0.00 17.82
C GLN A 72 4.44 0.55 16.44
N PHE A 73 5.37 0.41 15.50
CA PHE A 73 5.23 0.97 14.15
C PHE A 73 4.86 -0.11 13.15
N THR A 74 3.95 0.23 12.22
CA THR A 74 3.58 -0.65 11.11
C THR A 74 4.08 -0.03 9.83
N PHE A 75 4.76 -0.84 9.01
CA PHE A 75 5.33 -0.42 7.73
C PHE A 75 4.64 -1.17 6.61
N TYR A 76 4.40 -0.49 5.50
CA TYR A 76 3.75 -1.07 4.34
C TYR A 76 4.64 -0.94 3.12
N ARG A 77 4.67 -1.98 2.30
CA ARG A 77 5.30 -1.95 0.98
C ARG A 77 4.42 -2.68 -0.01
N ARG A 78 4.59 -2.37 -1.28
CA ARG A 78 3.84 -3.06 -2.33
C ARG A 78 4.38 -4.46 -2.49
N ASP A 79 3.48 -5.37 -2.83
CA ASP A 79 3.87 -6.70 -3.30
C ASP A 79 3.85 -6.66 -4.82
N GLU A 80 5.00 -6.39 -5.43
CA GLU A 80 5.08 -6.21 -6.90
C GLU A 80 4.68 -7.47 -7.64
N HIS A 81 5.06 -8.63 -7.11
CA HIS A 81 4.69 -9.90 -7.73
C HIS A 81 3.17 -10.10 -7.73
N ALA A 82 2.54 -9.85 -6.59
CA ALA A 82 1.09 -9.99 -6.45
C ALA A 82 0.34 -8.98 -7.31
N ILE A 83 0.85 -7.75 -7.39
CA ILE A 83 0.23 -6.71 -8.22
C ILE A 83 0.27 -7.11 -9.70
N ARG A 84 1.41 -7.63 -10.17
CA ARG A 84 1.52 -8.11 -11.55
C ARG A 84 0.59 -9.28 -11.81
N ALA A 85 0.50 -10.21 -10.87
CA ALA A 85 -0.40 -11.35 -11.00
C ALA A 85 -1.85 -10.91 -11.06
N PHE A 86 -2.21 -9.92 -10.24
CA PHE A 86 -3.55 -9.34 -10.24
C PHE A 86 -3.88 -8.69 -11.59
N LEU A 87 -2.96 -7.86 -12.10
CA LEU A 87 -3.17 -7.19 -13.39
C LEU A 87 -3.28 -8.19 -14.53
N SER A 88 -2.46 -9.23 -14.49
CA SER A 88 -2.53 -10.30 -15.50
C SER A 88 -3.87 -11.02 -15.46
N ALA A 89 -4.37 -11.29 -14.26
CA ALA A 89 -5.67 -11.95 -14.09
C ALA A 89 -6.80 -11.07 -14.61
N VAL A 90 -6.76 -9.76 -14.31
CA VAL A 90 -7.76 -8.80 -14.80
C VAL A 90 -7.71 -8.71 -16.32
N GLU A 91 -6.52 -8.63 -16.89
CA GLU A 91 -6.35 -8.57 -18.33
C GLU A 91 -6.95 -9.79 -19.01
N LYS A 92 -6.67 -10.98 -18.49
CA LYS A 92 -7.21 -12.22 -19.04
C LYS A 92 -8.73 -12.23 -18.95
N GLU A 93 -9.27 -11.74 -17.84
CA GLU A 93 -10.72 -11.72 -17.63
C GLU A 93 -11.41 -10.76 -18.60
N LEU A 94 -10.84 -9.57 -18.78
CA LEU A 94 -11.47 -8.53 -19.58
C LEU A 94 -11.21 -8.65 -21.08
N LEU A 95 -10.09 -9.22 -21.47
CA LEU A 95 -9.68 -9.32 -22.87
C LEU A 95 -9.82 -10.74 -23.43
N LYS A 96 -10.34 -11.64 -22.64
CA LYS A 96 -10.53 -13.03 -23.04
C LYS A 96 -11.54 -13.12 -24.19
N ARG A 97 -11.28 -14.02 -25.11
CA ARG A 97 -12.16 -14.28 -26.24
C ARG A 97 -12.95 -15.54 -26.04
#